data_a738be61c754bb22b5a1e2ebbbf53bc7
#
_entry.id   a738be61c754bb22b5a1e2ebbbf53bc7
#
_cell.length_a   1.000
_cell.length_b   1.000
_cell.length_c   1.000
_cell.angle_alpha   90.00
_cell.angle_beta   90.00
_cell.angle_gamma   90.00
#
_symmetry.space_group_name_H-M   'P 1'
#
loop_
_entity.id
_entity.type
_entity.pdbx_description
1 polymer ?
#
loop_
_entity_poly.entity_id
_entity_poly.type
_entity_poly.pdbx_seq_one_letter_code
_entity_poly.pdbx_strand_id
1 'polypeptide(L)'
;MSITKILFYTFLFYFLNLNASFSEQIKKIGKFKDWETITIKKENELICFAQSKPVLQSPKADKRESRLFVSFRPNEKISDEISITAGYDFNKKNKITAKSGNNIFRFDISQENFAWITQNSIEKKLIKIMKKGSRLMITGYNSKGSQTIDHYSLLG
;
A
#
# COMPACT_ATOMS: atom_id res chain seq x y z
N MET A 1 12.96 45.64 36.74
CA MET A 1 12.67 45.29 35.33
C MET A 1 11.17 45.49 35.15
N SER A 2 10.75 46.34 34.21
CA SER A 2 9.35 46.75 34.13
C SER A 2 8.46 45.60 33.65
N ILE A 3 7.28 45.44 34.27
CA ILE A 3 6.28 44.39 33.97
C ILE A 3 5.91 44.39 32.47
N THR A 4 5.94 45.56 31.83
CA THR A 4 5.75 45.70 30.37
C THR A 4 6.77 44.99 29.52
N LYS A 5 8.04 44.91 29.95
CA LYS A 5 9.11 44.15 29.23
C LYS A 5 8.92 42.65 29.37
N ILE A 6 8.45 42.17 30.49
CA ILE A 6 8.19 40.73 30.71
C ILE A 6 7.02 40.28 29.85
N LEU A 7 5.93 41.04 29.78
CA LEU A 7 4.79 40.76 28.92
C LEU A 7 5.14 40.76 27.43
N PHE A 8 6.05 41.65 27.00
CA PHE A 8 6.52 41.67 25.60
C PHE A 8 7.35 40.45 25.24
N TYR A 9 8.23 39.98 26.14
CA TYR A 9 9.01 38.77 25.92
C TYR A 9 8.18 37.48 25.96
N THR A 10 7.17 37.41 26.82
CA THR A 10 6.27 36.25 26.84
C THR A 10 5.38 36.19 25.59
N PHE A 11 4.95 37.34 25.07
CA PHE A 11 4.18 37.41 23.82
C PHE A 11 5.04 37.06 22.60
N LEU A 12 6.31 37.47 22.55
CA LEU A 12 7.23 37.15 21.49
C LEU A 12 7.57 35.64 21.47
N PHE A 13 7.65 35.00 22.65
CA PHE A 13 7.95 33.55 22.76
C PHE A 13 6.76 32.67 22.33
N TYR A 14 5.54 33.19 22.42
CA TYR A 14 4.33 32.48 22.01
C TYR A 14 4.16 32.40 20.48
N PHE A 15 4.69 33.38 19.75
CA PHE A 15 4.65 33.40 18.27
C PHE A 15 5.72 32.52 17.59
N LEU A 16 6.73 32.04 18.33
CA LEU A 16 7.80 31.22 17.77
C LEU A 16 7.46 29.72 17.67
N ASN A 17 6.29 29.31 18.18
CA ASN A 17 5.79 27.95 17.99
C ASN A 17 4.88 27.82 16.76
N LEU A 18 5.28 28.38 15.62
CA LEU A 18 4.67 28.05 14.34
C LEU A 18 5.15 26.63 13.97
N ASN A 19 4.36 25.65 14.39
CA ASN A 19 4.50 24.30 13.88
C ASN A 19 4.32 24.36 12.37
N ALA A 20 5.41 24.23 11.61
CA ALA A 20 5.35 24.06 10.18
C ALA A 20 4.59 22.74 9.93
N SER A 21 3.33 22.85 9.58
CA SER A 21 2.51 21.74 9.14
C SER A 21 3.05 21.31 7.77
N PHE A 22 3.87 20.28 7.74
CA PHE A 22 4.32 19.70 6.47
C PHE A 22 3.13 19.01 5.81
N SER A 23 2.71 19.56 4.69
CA SER A 23 1.61 19.01 3.89
C SER A 23 2.13 17.84 3.05
N GLU A 24 1.56 16.68 3.24
CA GLU A 24 1.72 15.54 2.36
C GLU A 24 1.00 15.82 1.04
N GLN A 25 1.74 15.81 -0.08
CA GLN A 25 1.18 16.02 -1.41
C GLN A 25 0.91 14.68 -2.09
N ILE A 26 -0.37 14.33 -2.15
CA ILE A 26 -0.86 13.15 -2.89
C ILE A 26 -1.26 13.59 -4.29
N LYS A 27 -0.63 13.00 -5.32
CA LYS A 27 -0.94 13.30 -6.72
C LYS A 27 -1.29 12.02 -7.47
N LYS A 28 -2.50 11.97 -8.00
CA LYS A 28 -2.89 10.93 -8.97
C LYS A 28 -2.25 11.25 -10.31
N ILE A 29 -1.42 10.35 -10.82
CA ILE A 29 -0.68 10.52 -12.08
C ILE A 29 -1.53 10.10 -13.27
N GLY A 30 -2.24 8.96 -13.17
CA GLY A 30 -3.07 8.46 -14.23
C GLY A 30 -3.85 7.21 -13.86
N LYS A 31 -4.78 6.86 -14.76
CA LYS A 31 -5.52 5.62 -14.72
C LYS A 31 -5.30 4.87 -16.03
N PHE A 32 -4.89 3.62 -15.92
CA PHE A 32 -4.58 2.73 -17.04
C PHE A 32 -5.44 1.47 -16.91
N LYS A 33 -6.60 1.48 -17.55
CA LYS A 33 -7.63 0.42 -17.41
C LYS A 33 -7.97 0.15 -15.94
N ASP A 34 -7.53 -0.98 -15.38
CA ASP A 34 -7.84 -1.43 -14.02
C ASP A 34 -6.80 -0.98 -12.99
N TRP A 35 -5.78 -0.21 -13.42
CA TRP A 35 -4.71 0.29 -12.58
C TRP A 35 -4.75 1.81 -12.46
N GLU A 36 -4.36 2.31 -11.29
CA GLU A 36 -4.14 3.73 -11.02
C GLU A 36 -2.73 3.94 -10.50
N THR A 37 -2.07 5.02 -10.95
CA THR A 37 -0.75 5.42 -10.47
C THR A 37 -0.86 6.69 -9.63
N ILE A 38 -0.21 6.64 -8.47
CA ILE A 38 -0.25 7.69 -7.46
C ILE A 38 1.17 7.96 -7.00
N THR A 39 1.48 9.23 -6.77
CA THR A 39 2.70 9.66 -6.08
C THR A 39 2.32 10.37 -4.79
N ILE A 40 3.10 10.10 -3.75
CA ILE A 40 3.04 10.79 -2.47
C ILE A 40 4.40 11.43 -2.26
N LYS A 41 4.40 12.75 -2.09
CA LYS A 41 5.59 13.51 -1.75
C LYS A 41 5.44 14.07 -0.35
N LYS A 42 6.35 13.68 0.54
CA LYS A 42 6.42 14.17 1.91
C LYS A 42 7.86 14.57 2.19
N GLU A 43 8.10 15.87 2.40
CA GLU A 43 9.44 16.39 2.60
C GLU A 43 10.42 15.93 1.51
N ASN A 44 11.39 15.10 1.89
CA ASN A 44 12.39 14.53 0.99
C ASN A 44 12.04 13.11 0.52
N GLU A 45 10.89 12.58 0.90
CA GLU A 45 10.45 11.25 0.51
C GLU A 45 9.53 11.30 -0.70
N LEU A 46 9.82 10.44 -1.66
CA LEU A 46 8.97 10.21 -2.83
C LEU A 46 8.53 8.75 -2.84
N ILE A 47 7.24 8.53 -2.70
CA ILE A 47 6.62 7.21 -2.84
C ILE A 47 5.80 7.21 -4.12
N CYS A 48 6.08 6.28 -5.02
CA CYS A 48 5.30 6.06 -6.22
C CYS A 48 4.68 4.67 -6.14
N PHE A 49 3.41 4.55 -6.43
CA PHE A 49 2.80 3.22 -6.49
C PHE A 49 1.71 3.14 -7.57
N ALA A 50 1.57 1.94 -8.11
CA ALA A 50 0.42 1.54 -8.88
C ALA A 50 -0.50 0.71 -7.99
N GLN A 51 -1.82 0.92 -8.08
CA GLN A 51 -2.80 0.15 -7.37
C GLN A 51 -3.90 -0.37 -8.29
N SER A 52 -4.45 -1.53 -7.95
CA SER A 52 -5.63 -2.10 -8.60
C SER A 52 -6.63 -2.58 -7.56
N LYS A 53 -7.93 -2.46 -7.88
CA LYS A 53 -9.02 -3.08 -7.13
C LYS A 53 -9.36 -4.45 -7.74
N PRO A 54 -9.82 -5.42 -6.96
CA PRO A 54 -10.24 -6.70 -7.53
C PRO A 54 -11.47 -6.51 -8.43
N VAL A 55 -11.45 -7.19 -9.56
CA VAL A 55 -12.59 -7.25 -10.50
C VAL A 55 -13.62 -8.29 -10.08
N LEU A 56 -13.23 -9.23 -9.22
CA LEU A 56 -14.11 -10.23 -8.62
C LEU A 56 -13.62 -10.56 -7.21
N GLN A 57 -14.55 -10.64 -6.28
CA GLN A 57 -14.30 -11.01 -4.88
C GLN A 57 -15.18 -12.21 -4.49
N SER A 58 -14.63 -13.12 -3.71
CA SER A 58 -15.35 -14.24 -3.10
C SER A 58 -15.05 -14.29 -1.60
N PRO A 59 -16.07 -14.41 -0.73
CA PRO A 59 -17.51 -14.44 -1.05
C PRO A 59 -18.00 -13.08 -1.57
N LYS A 60 -19.02 -13.08 -2.42
CA LYS A 60 -19.59 -11.86 -3.04
C LYS A 60 -20.33 -10.96 -2.04
N ALA A 61 -20.87 -11.55 -0.96
CA ALA A 61 -21.63 -10.81 0.05
C ALA A 61 -20.78 -9.77 0.79
N ASP A 62 -19.46 -10.00 0.89
CA ASP A 62 -18.54 -9.15 1.62
C ASP A 62 -17.83 -8.21 0.65
N LYS A 63 -18.41 -7.03 0.42
CA LYS A 63 -17.69 -5.96 -0.29
C LYS A 63 -16.53 -5.50 0.57
N ARG A 64 -15.32 -5.93 0.21
CA ARG A 64 -14.10 -5.61 0.93
C ARG A 64 -13.30 -4.54 0.19
N GLU A 65 -12.68 -3.65 0.94
CA GLU A 65 -11.75 -2.64 0.40
C GLU A 65 -10.36 -3.25 0.14
N SER A 66 -10.35 -4.30 -0.69
CA SER A 66 -9.10 -4.95 -1.10
C SER A 66 -8.37 -4.16 -2.17
N ARG A 67 -7.05 -4.15 -2.11
CA ARG A 67 -6.17 -3.54 -3.13
C ARG A 67 -4.88 -4.34 -3.29
N LEU A 68 -4.38 -4.35 -4.51
CA LEU A 68 -3.05 -4.82 -4.86
C LEU A 68 -2.20 -3.60 -5.21
N PHE A 69 -0.99 -3.55 -4.66
CA PHE A 69 -0.04 -2.45 -4.88
C PHE A 69 1.26 -2.96 -5.47
N VAL A 70 1.87 -2.14 -6.32
CA VAL A 70 3.28 -2.23 -6.70
C VAL A 70 3.91 -0.88 -6.39
N SER A 71 4.86 -0.85 -5.46
CA SER A 71 5.41 0.38 -4.90
C SER A 71 6.89 0.56 -5.24
N PHE A 72 7.27 1.82 -5.37
CA PHE A 72 8.63 2.28 -5.63
C PHE A 72 8.96 3.38 -4.63
N ARG A 73 10.01 3.21 -3.84
CA ARG A 73 10.53 4.20 -2.91
C ARG A 73 12.00 4.46 -3.21
N PRO A 74 12.32 5.38 -4.15
CA PRO A 74 13.69 5.61 -4.61
C PRO A 74 14.65 5.99 -3.50
N ASN A 75 14.21 6.79 -2.54
CA ASN A 75 15.02 7.24 -1.41
C ASN A 75 15.46 6.07 -0.50
N GLU A 76 14.66 5.01 -0.41
CA GLU A 76 14.95 3.78 0.33
C GLU A 76 15.60 2.69 -0.54
N LYS A 77 15.85 2.97 -1.82
CA LYS A 77 16.33 1.99 -2.82
C LYS A 77 15.39 0.79 -2.98
N ILE A 78 14.10 0.98 -2.70
CA ILE A 78 13.06 -0.03 -2.87
C ILE A 78 12.46 0.14 -4.26
N SER A 79 12.53 -0.93 -5.04
CA SER A 79 11.86 -1.08 -6.32
C SER A 79 11.06 -2.37 -6.33
N ASP A 80 9.91 -2.35 -7.00
CA ASP A 80 9.14 -3.57 -7.24
C ASP A 80 8.50 -4.19 -5.96
N GLU A 81 8.29 -3.42 -4.89
CA GLU A 81 7.63 -3.92 -3.68
C GLU A 81 6.18 -4.27 -3.98
N ILE A 82 5.80 -5.51 -3.68
CA ILE A 82 4.43 -5.99 -3.87
C ILE A 82 3.75 -6.16 -2.52
N SER A 83 2.63 -5.44 -2.36
CA SER A 83 1.78 -5.55 -1.18
C SER A 83 0.31 -5.65 -1.53
N ILE A 84 -0.45 -6.17 -0.59
CA ILE A 84 -1.91 -6.27 -0.69
C ILE A 84 -2.56 -5.81 0.60
N THR A 85 -3.78 -5.30 0.48
CA THR A 85 -4.74 -5.22 1.59
C THR A 85 -6.00 -5.99 1.23
N ALA A 86 -6.60 -6.65 2.21
CA ALA A 86 -7.79 -7.47 1.99
C ALA A 86 -9.07 -6.85 2.57
N GLY A 87 -8.96 -5.68 3.24
CA GLY A 87 -10.08 -5.05 3.93
C GLY A 87 -10.48 -5.75 5.24
N TYR A 88 -9.63 -6.63 5.75
CA TYR A 88 -9.74 -7.30 7.05
C TYR A 88 -8.35 -7.70 7.55
N ASP A 89 -8.21 -7.96 8.85
CA ASP A 89 -6.95 -8.45 9.44
C ASP A 89 -6.70 -9.90 9.08
N PHE A 90 -5.51 -10.16 8.54
CA PHE A 90 -5.12 -11.50 8.12
C PHE A 90 -4.94 -12.47 9.28
N ASN A 91 -5.41 -13.69 9.07
CA ASN A 91 -5.15 -14.79 9.99
C ASN A 91 -3.68 -15.23 9.91
N LYS A 92 -2.95 -15.11 11.02
CA LYS A 92 -1.51 -15.44 11.10
C LYS A 92 -1.20 -16.94 10.90
N LYS A 93 -2.19 -17.81 11.04
CA LYS A 93 -2.01 -19.27 10.89
C LYS A 93 -2.10 -19.72 9.42
N ASN A 94 -2.71 -18.94 8.56
CA ASN A 94 -2.97 -19.30 7.17
C ASN A 94 -2.02 -18.59 6.22
N LYS A 95 -1.67 -19.28 5.14
CA LYS A 95 -0.81 -18.72 4.09
C LYS A 95 -1.62 -17.80 3.18
N ILE A 96 -1.04 -16.64 2.87
CA ILE A 96 -1.56 -15.72 1.86
C ILE A 96 -0.81 -15.99 0.56
N THR A 97 -1.52 -16.20 -0.55
CA THR A 97 -0.89 -16.58 -1.81
C THR A 97 -1.42 -15.76 -2.99
N ALA A 98 -0.53 -15.52 -3.96
CA ALA A 98 -0.84 -14.99 -5.26
C ALA A 98 -0.65 -16.07 -6.31
N LYS A 99 -1.63 -16.28 -7.20
CA LYS A 99 -1.55 -17.25 -8.30
C LYS A 99 -1.81 -16.58 -9.63
N SER A 100 -0.93 -16.83 -10.60
CA SER A 100 -1.10 -16.44 -12.00
C SER A 100 -0.68 -17.61 -12.90
N GLY A 101 -1.63 -18.16 -13.66
CA GLY A 101 -1.44 -19.42 -14.38
C GLY A 101 -1.03 -20.55 -13.42
N ASN A 102 0.08 -21.20 -13.70
CA ASN A 102 0.63 -22.30 -12.87
C ASN A 102 1.60 -21.79 -11.77
N ASN A 103 1.89 -20.49 -11.72
CA ASN A 103 2.81 -19.94 -10.76
C ASN A 103 2.08 -19.53 -9.48
N ILE A 104 2.64 -19.92 -8.33
CA ILE A 104 2.14 -19.57 -7.01
C ILE A 104 3.27 -18.88 -6.25
N PHE A 105 2.94 -17.74 -5.63
CA PHE A 105 3.82 -16.93 -4.80
C PHE A 105 3.19 -16.81 -3.41
N ARG A 106 4.01 -16.64 -2.40
CA ARG A 106 3.57 -16.47 -1.03
C ARG A 106 3.92 -15.09 -0.53
N PHE A 107 2.99 -14.47 0.18
CA PHE A 107 3.27 -13.31 1.02
C PHE A 107 3.84 -13.80 2.35
N ASP A 108 5.02 -13.30 2.70
CA ASP A 108 5.81 -13.83 3.82
C ASP A 108 5.48 -13.16 5.14
N ILE A 109 5.12 -11.88 5.09
CA ILE A 109 4.78 -11.04 6.24
C ILE A 109 3.36 -10.55 6.08
N SER A 110 2.62 -10.55 7.19
CA SER A 110 1.34 -9.84 7.30
C SER A 110 1.29 -9.09 8.62
N GLN A 111 0.81 -7.85 8.54
CA GLN A 111 0.54 -7.00 9.69
C GLN A 111 -0.84 -6.37 9.50
N GLU A 112 -1.74 -6.61 10.45
CA GLU A 112 -3.12 -6.18 10.35
C GLU A 112 -3.75 -6.64 9.02
N ASN A 113 -4.25 -5.70 8.23
CA ASN A 113 -4.89 -5.96 6.94
C ASN A 113 -3.93 -5.90 5.74
N PHE A 114 -2.63 -5.71 5.96
CA PHE A 114 -1.61 -5.70 4.91
C PHE A 114 -0.78 -6.98 4.88
N ALA A 115 -0.31 -7.36 3.70
CA ALA A 115 0.69 -8.42 3.51
C ALA A 115 1.69 -8.05 2.42
N TRP A 116 2.95 -8.51 2.57
CA TRP A 116 4.09 -8.23 1.70
C TRP A 116 4.84 -9.50 1.32
N ILE A 117 5.52 -9.41 0.18
CA ILE A 117 6.60 -10.31 -0.20
C ILE A 117 7.90 -9.63 0.22
N THR A 118 8.79 -10.32 0.95
CA THR A 118 10.02 -9.72 1.48
C THR A 118 11.25 -10.01 0.62
N GLN A 119 11.15 -11.00 -0.26
CA GLN A 119 12.27 -11.41 -1.09
C GLN A 119 12.22 -10.71 -2.45
N ASN A 120 13.12 -9.77 -2.67
CA ASN A 120 13.23 -8.98 -3.91
C ASN A 120 13.29 -9.87 -5.19
N SER A 121 13.95 -11.03 -5.15
CA SER A 121 13.98 -11.96 -6.27
C SER A 121 12.60 -12.54 -6.61
N ILE A 122 11.78 -12.79 -5.60
CA ILE A 122 10.40 -13.28 -5.74
C ILE A 122 9.49 -12.19 -6.28
N GLU A 123 9.62 -10.96 -5.78
CA GLU A 123 8.88 -9.80 -6.27
C GLU A 123 9.16 -9.54 -7.75
N LYS A 124 10.44 -9.50 -8.15
CA LYS A 124 10.84 -9.35 -9.56
C LYS A 124 10.26 -10.45 -10.45
N LYS A 125 10.25 -11.69 -9.96
CA LYS A 125 9.66 -12.82 -10.69
C LYS A 125 8.14 -12.65 -10.84
N LEU A 126 7.45 -12.26 -9.78
CA LEU A 126 6.01 -12.03 -9.80
C LEU A 126 5.67 -10.88 -10.76
N ILE A 127 6.36 -9.74 -10.68
CA ILE A 127 6.16 -8.61 -11.62
C ILE A 127 6.36 -9.02 -13.07
N LYS A 128 7.41 -9.81 -13.37
CA LYS A 128 7.63 -10.33 -14.73
C LYS A 128 6.45 -11.17 -15.22
N ILE A 129 5.84 -11.95 -14.34
CA ILE A 129 4.66 -12.76 -14.65
C ILE A 129 3.41 -11.86 -14.78
N MET A 130 3.23 -10.88 -13.89
CA MET A 130 2.13 -9.93 -13.97
C MET A 130 2.12 -9.17 -15.30
N LYS A 131 3.29 -8.71 -15.77
CA LYS A 131 3.43 -8.01 -17.07
C LYS A 131 3.04 -8.85 -18.28
N LYS A 132 3.02 -10.17 -18.16
CA LYS A 132 2.68 -11.11 -19.26
C LYS A 132 1.29 -11.75 -19.07
N GLY A 133 0.75 -11.67 -17.88
CA GLY A 133 -0.51 -12.29 -17.50
C GLY A 133 -1.70 -11.36 -17.73
N SER A 134 -2.89 -11.92 -17.64
CA SER A 134 -4.13 -11.16 -17.70
C SER A 134 -4.83 -11.06 -16.34
N ARG A 135 -4.49 -11.95 -15.40
CA ARG A 135 -5.15 -12.06 -14.09
C ARG A 135 -4.20 -12.55 -13.00
N LEU A 136 -4.34 -11.96 -11.82
CA LEU A 136 -3.74 -12.44 -10.58
C LEU A 136 -4.86 -12.79 -9.59
N MET A 137 -4.80 -13.98 -9.02
CA MET A 137 -5.72 -14.43 -7.98
C MET A 137 -5.00 -14.38 -6.63
N ILE A 138 -5.56 -13.67 -5.66
CA ILE A 138 -5.07 -13.62 -4.29
C ILE A 138 -6.00 -14.45 -3.42
N THR A 139 -5.41 -15.38 -2.65
CA THR A 139 -6.13 -16.13 -1.62
C THR A 139 -5.64 -15.67 -0.26
N GLY A 140 -6.55 -15.24 0.58
CA GLY A 140 -6.31 -14.81 1.96
C GLY A 140 -7.29 -15.48 2.92
N TYR A 141 -7.08 -15.22 4.22
CA TYR A 141 -7.94 -15.74 5.30
C TYR A 141 -8.12 -14.65 6.34
N ASN A 142 -9.38 -14.39 6.72
CA ASN A 142 -9.69 -13.41 7.76
C ASN A 142 -9.32 -13.92 9.16
N SER A 143 -9.45 -13.09 10.17
CA SER A 143 -9.13 -13.42 11.57
C SER A 143 -9.87 -14.67 12.09
N LYS A 144 -11.06 -14.97 11.55
CA LYS A 144 -11.86 -16.16 11.88
C LYS A 144 -11.41 -17.42 11.12
N GLY A 145 -10.45 -17.30 10.18
CA GLY A 145 -9.98 -18.41 9.34
C GLY A 145 -10.84 -18.65 8.09
N SER A 146 -11.81 -17.80 7.79
CA SER A 146 -12.60 -17.90 6.56
C SER A 146 -11.77 -17.49 5.36
N GLN A 147 -11.77 -18.31 4.32
CA GLN A 147 -11.06 -18.05 3.08
C GLN A 147 -11.74 -16.95 2.26
N THR A 148 -10.93 -16.11 1.64
CA THR A 148 -11.35 -15.18 0.62
C THR A 148 -10.49 -15.30 -0.62
N ILE A 149 -11.07 -14.98 -1.78
CA ILE A 149 -10.39 -14.99 -3.07
C ILE A 149 -10.70 -13.68 -3.80
N ASP A 150 -9.66 -12.97 -4.16
CA ASP A 150 -9.73 -11.73 -4.93
C ASP A 150 -9.04 -11.91 -6.28
N HIS A 151 -9.73 -11.58 -7.36
CA HIS A 151 -9.17 -11.60 -8.70
C HIS A 151 -8.87 -10.18 -9.17
N TYR A 152 -7.62 -9.93 -9.49
CA TYR A 152 -7.14 -8.66 -10.03
C TYR A 152 -6.90 -8.79 -11.53
N SER A 153 -7.36 -7.81 -12.29
CA SER A 153 -6.98 -7.66 -13.69
C SER A 153 -5.53 -7.15 -13.76
N LEU A 154 -4.76 -7.69 -14.70
CA LEU A 154 -3.39 -7.24 -14.98
C LEU A 154 -3.34 -6.34 -16.23
N LEU A 155 -4.50 -5.90 -16.72
CA LEU A 155 -4.60 -4.98 -17.83
C LEU A 155 -4.40 -3.53 -17.36
N GLY A 156 -3.33 -2.89 -17.82
CA GLY A 156 -3.01 -1.50 -17.46
C GLY A 156 -1.56 -1.12 -17.60
#